data_5b40e421cebfb2e139ade30fdda2487a
#
_entry.id   5b40e421cebfb2e139ade30fdda2487a
#
_cell.length_a   1.000
_cell.length_b   1.000
_cell.length_c   1.000
_cell.angle_alpha   90.00
_cell.angle_beta   90.00
_cell.angle_gamma   90.00
#
_symmetry.space_group_name_H-M   'P 1'
#
loop_
_entity.id
_entity.type
_entity.pdbx_description
1 polymer ?
#
loop_
_entity_poly.entity_id
_entity_poly.type
_entity_poly.pdbx_seq_one_letter_code
_entity_poly.pdbx_strand_id
1 'polypeptide(L)'
;MHDVGRIVRLQIQRSSLKTGEKPTRVYDPTPLLAVDRLALGPDGALGQGADGSWLVDVHHRAHPRTKNEDGAHGVSLGFTSHYALMRDRFGEHITLGCAGENIIVETERRIALEDLERGVVLLTPDGQELTRLEVLQIAEPCRPFSGWALGEVVESRVLKETLQF
;
A
#
# COMPACT_ATOMS: atom_id res chain seq x y z
N MET A 1 -6.48 14.01 18.95
CA MET A 1 -6.67 12.91 17.99
C MET A 1 -7.81 13.33 17.08
N HIS A 2 -7.66 13.22 15.77
CA HIS A 2 -8.75 13.46 14.82
C HIS A 2 -8.99 12.16 14.04
N ASP A 3 -10.23 11.96 13.62
CA ASP A 3 -10.61 10.83 12.80
C ASP A 3 -10.06 11.04 11.38
N VAL A 4 -9.31 10.05 10.87
CA VAL A 4 -8.74 10.08 9.51
C VAL A 4 -9.73 9.49 8.52
N GLY A 5 -10.49 8.47 8.93
CA GLY A 5 -11.46 7.80 8.08
C GLY A 5 -11.64 6.32 8.42
N ARG A 6 -12.43 5.64 7.60
CA ARG A 6 -12.79 4.23 7.77
C ARG A 6 -11.94 3.34 6.87
N ILE A 7 -11.50 2.19 7.38
CA ILE A 7 -10.87 1.16 6.57
C ILE A 7 -11.91 0.56 5.60
N VAL A 8 -11.61 0.60 4.30
CA VAL A 8 -12.49 0.09 3.24
C VAL A 8 -11.90 -1.07 2.45
N ARG A 9 -10.59 -1.33 2.62
CA ARG A 9 -9.93 -2.46 1.98
C ARG A 9 -8.76 -2.93 2.82
N LEU A 10 -8.64 -4.24 2.95
CA LEU A 10 -7.47 -4.94 3.47
C LEU A 10 -6.92 -5.84 2.38
N GLN A 11 -5.60 -5.90 2.26
CA GLN A 11 -4.95 -6.77 1.27
C GLN A 11 -3.51 -7.09 1.66
N ILE A 12 -2.97 -8.11 1.03
CA ILE A 12 -1.55 -8.47 1.09
C ILE A 12 -0.95 -8.58 -0.31
N GLN A 13 0.35 -8.41 -0.39
CA GLN A 13 1.15 -8.76 -1.56
C GLN A 13 1.73 -10.17 -1.35
N ARG A 14 1.30 -11.14 -2.16
CA ARG A 14 1.82 -12.52 -2.09
C ARG A 14 3.23 -12.67 -2.66
N SER A 15 3.64 -11.72 -3.50
CA SER A 15 4.98 -11.63 -4.09
C SER A 15 5.25 -10.21 -4.57
N SER A 16 6.45 -9.96 -5.11
CA SER A 16 6.79 -8.65 -5.69
C SER A 16 5.84 -8.26 -6.81
N LEU A 17 5.36 -7.01 -6.79
CA LEU A 17 4.59 -6.39 -7.88
C LEU A 17 5.49 -5.92 -9.04
N LYS A 18 6.79 -6.18 -8.97
CA LYS A 18 7.78 -5.82 -9.99
C LYS A 18 8.37 -7.08 -10.57
N THR A 19 8.09 -7.34 -11.85
CA THR A 19 8.54 -8.51 -12.59
C THR A 19 9.63 -8.13 -13.58
N GLY A 20 10.47 -9.11 -13.97
CA GLY A 20 11.61 -8.90 -14.87
C GLY A 20 12.86 -8.34 -14.18
N GLU A 21 13.88 -8.07 -14.98
CA GLU A 21 15.19 -7.58 -14.53
C GLU A 21 15.34 -6.08 -14.77
N LYS A 22 16.20 -5.41 -13.97
CA LYS A 22 16.57 -4.02 -14.22
C LYS A 22 17.35 -3.92 -15.54
N PRO A 23 17.14 -2.86 -16.36
CA PRO A 23 16.28 -1.69 -16.11
C PRO A 23 14.84 -1.85 -16.62
N THR A 24 14.46 -2.98 -17.19
CA THR A 24 13.21 -3.22 -17.95
C THR A 24 12.08 -3.81 -17.08
N ARG A 25 12.18 -3.71 -15.76
CA ARG A 25 11.12 -4.17 -14.86
C ARG A 25 9.78 -3.53 -15.17
N VAL A 26 8.74 -4.37 -15.20
CA VAL A 26 7.35 -3.95 -15.35
C VAL A 26 6.61 -4.12 -14.04
N TYR A 27 5.54 -3.35 -13.87
CA TYR A 27 4.63 -3.45 -12.74
C TYR A 27 3.48 -4.40 -13.08
N ASP A 28 3.16 -5.29 -12.13
CA ASP A 28 2.08 -6.25 -12.24
C ASP A 28 1.35 -6.34 -10.88
N PRO A 29 0.10 -5.84 -10.77
CA PRO A 29 -0.67 -5.90 -9.54
C PRO A 29 -1.29 -7.28 -9.26
N THR A 30 -1.17 -8.25 -10.15
CA THR A 30 -1.77 -9.60 -10.01
C THR A 30 -1.46 -10.30 -8.67
N PRO A 31 -0.28 -10.16 -8.06
CA PRO A 31 0.01 -10.77 -6.76
C PRO A 31 -0.76 -10.20 -5.57
N LEU A 32 -1.51 -9.11 -5.75
CA LEU A 32 -2.34 -8.54 -4.68
C LEU A 32 -3.53 -9.45 -4.39
N LEU A 33 -3.77 -9.68 -3.11
CA LEU A 33 -4.89 -10.46 -2.61
C LEU A 33 -5.68 -9.64 -1.59
N ALA A 34 -6.93 -9.32 -1.92
CA ALA A 34 -7.87 -8.75 -0.95
C ALA A 34 -8.20 -9.81 0.10
N VAL A 35 -8.27 -9.40 1.36
CA VAL A 35 -8.55 -10.27 2.50
C VAL A 35 -9.55 -9.58 3.44
N ASP A 36 -10.29 -10.39 4.19
CA ASP A 36 -11.24 -9.86 5.18
C ASP A 36 -10.56 -9.56 6.53
N ARG A 37 -9.40 -10.15 6.77
CA ARG A 37 -8.66 -10.01 8.03
C ARG A 37 -7.17 -9.86 7.80
N LEU A 38 -6.57 -8.92 8.54
CA LEU A 38 -5.12 -8.79 8.70
C LEU A 38 -4.74 -9.03 10.15
N ALA A 39 -3.70 -9.81 10.39
CA ALA A 39 -2.98 -9.81 11.64
C ALA A 39 -1.74 -8.91 11.47
N LEU A 40 -1.59 -7.95 12.36
CA LEU A 40 -0.46 -7.00 12.37
C LEU A 40 0.43 -7.30 13.55
N GLY A 41 1.71 -7.41 13.29
CA GLY A 41 2.73 -7.66 14.31
C GLY A 41 4.02 -6.90 14.02
N PRO A 42 5.01 -7.00 14.91
CA PRO A 42 6.31 -6.33 14.74
C PRO A 42 7.06 -6.80 13.49
N ASP A 43 6.72 -7.97 12.98
CA ASP A 43 7.34 -8.55 11.78
C ASP A 43 6.60 -8.17 10.48
N GLY A 44 5.45 -7.49 10.56
CA GLY A 44 4.65 -7.07 9.42
C GLY A 44 3.23 -7.65 9.40
N ALA A 45 2.63 -7.75 8.21
CA ALA A 45 1.25 -8.15 8.02
C ALA A 45 1.10 -9.62 7.57
N LEU A 46 0.06 -10.28 8.09
CA LEU A 46 -0.44 -11.56 7.60
C LEU A 46 -1.90 -11.37 7.16
N GLY A 47 -2.28 -11.89 5.99
CA GLY A 47 -3.65 -11.88 5.51
C GLY A 47 -4.30 -13.25 5.66
N GLN A 48 -5.59 -13.30 6.06
CA GLN A 48 -6.30 -14.55 6.10
C GLN A 48 -6.89 -14.87 4.72
N GLY A 49 -6.47 -15.99 4.16
CA GLY A 49 -7.02 -16.51 2.90
C GLY A 49 -8.47 -17.03 3.05
N ALA A 50 -9.13 -17.26 1.93
CA ALA A 50 -10.51 -17.74 1.90
C ALA A 50 -10.71 -19.12 2.56
N ASP A 51 -9.66 -19.94 2.62
CA ASP A 51 -9.62 -21.23 3.31
C ASP A 51 -9.33 -21.12 4.82
N GLY A 52 -9.20 -19.89 5.32
CA GLY A 52 -8.87 -19.60 6.72
C GLY A 52 -7.37 -19.67 7.06
N SER A 53 -6.52 -20.05 6.11
CA SER A 53 -5.06 -20.06 6.31
C SER A 53 -4.51 -18.63 6.39
N TRP A 54 -3.40 -18.46 7.13
CA TRP A 54 -2.69 -17.21 7.20
C TRP A 54 -1.56 -17.17 6.17
N LEU A 55 -1.60 -16.16 5.31
CA LEU A 55 -0.66 -15.92 4.24
C LEU A 55 0.25 -14.75 4.58
N VAL A 56 1.52 -14.91 4.33
CA VAL A 56 2.56 -13.91 4.65
C VAL A 56 2.61 -12.84 3.57
N ASP A 57 2.53 -11.57 3.96
CA ASP A 57 2.80 -10.46 3.05
C ASP A 57 4.28 -10.41 2.64
N VAL A 58 4.59 -9.93 1.43
CA VAL A 58 5.96 -9.87 0.91
C VAL A 58 6.90 -8.97 1.74
N HIS A 59 6.35 -8.01 2.50
CA HIS A 59 7.10 -7.13 3.39
C HIS A 59 7.17 -7.66 4.82
N HIS A 60 6.52 -8.77 5.12
CA HIS A 60 6.66 -9.44 6.41
C HIS A 60 8.07 -10.04 6.54
N ARG A 61 8.70 -9.90 7.69
CA ARG A 61 10.09 -10.34 7.93
C ARG A 61 10.34 -11.83 7.63
N ALA A 62 9.35 -12.69 7.86
CA ALA A 62 9.45 -14.12 7.57
C ALA A 62 9.22 -14.48 6.09
N HIS A 63 8.87 -13.53 5.21
CA HIS A 63 8.67 -13.86 3.81
C HIS A 63 10.00 -14.14 3.11
N PRO A 64 10.15 -15.24 2.32
CA PRO A 64 11.43 -15.65 1.74
C PRO A 64 12.05 -14.64 0.76
N ARG A 65 11.28 -13.70 0.27
CA ARG A 65 11.73 -12.63 -0.65
C ARG A 65 11.66 -11.23 -0.03
N THR A 66 11.51 -11.14 1.27
CA THR A 66 11.41 -9.85 1.94
C THR A 66 12.68 -9.04 1.74
N LYS A 67 12.50 -7.72 1.72
CA LYS A 67 13.59 -6.74 1.83
C LYS A 67 13.48 -5.94 3.12
N ASN A 68 12.56 -6.33 3.97
CA ASN A 68 12.26 -5.69 5.24
C ASN A 68 12.87 -6.52 6.39
N GLU A 69 14.20 -6.63 6.39
CA GLU A 69 14.94 -7.48 7.34
C GLU A 69 14.83 -6.97 8.78
N ASP A 70 14.68 -5.68 8.96
CA ASP A 70 14.53 -5.02 10.26
C ASP A 70 13.07 -4.96 10.77
N GLY A 71 12.09 -5.30 9.93
CA GLY A 71 10.66 -5.25 10.25
C GLY A 71 10.05 -3.84 10.20
N ALA A 72 10.86 -2.78 9.97
CA ALA A 72 10.41 -1.39 10.07
C ALA A 72 9.34 -0.97 9.04
N HIS A 73 9.26 -1.66 7.91
CA HIS A 73 8.38 -1.32 6.79
C HIS A 73 7.36 -2.43 6.50
N GLY A 74 6.86 -3.08 7.55
CA GLY A 74 6.01 -4.27 7.44
C GLY A 74 4.54 -4.02 7.09
N VAL A 75 4.07 -2.76 7.16
CA VAL A 75 2.67 -2.37 6.91
C VAL A 75 2.63 -1.04 6.15
N SER A 76 1.73 -0.92 5.20
CA SER A 76 1.51 0.29 4.41
C SER A 76 0.05 0.73 4.38
N LEU A 77 -0.15 2.05 4.38
CA LEU A 77 -1.46 2.70 4.32
C LEU A 77 -1.63 3.43 2.99
N GLY A 78 -2.84 3.37 2.43
CA GLY A 78 -3.27 4.17 1.29
C GLY A 78 -4.61 4.85 1.56
N PHE A 79 -4.98 5.82 0.73
CA PHE A 79 -6.16 6.65 0.94
C PHE A 79 -6.98 6.76 -0.34
N THR A 80 -8.32 6.66 -0.23
CA THR A 80 -9.21 6.72 -1.40
C THR A 80 -9.12 8.05 -2.14
N SER A 81 -8.87 9.15 -1.43
CA SER A 81 -8.68 10.48 -2.05
C SER A 81 -7.47 10.52 -2.98
N HIS A 82 -6.36 9.84 -2.65
CA HIS A 82 -5.20 9.74 -3.53
C HIS A 82 -5.51 8.89 -4.76
N TYR A 83 -6.26 7.79 -4.58
CA TYR A 83 -6.71 6.96 -5.70
C TYR A 83 -7.65 7.68 -6.65
N ALA A 84 -8.54 8.55 -6.14
CA ALA A 84 -9.39 9.39 -6.96
C ALA A 84 -8.56 10.32 -7.86
N LEU A 85 -7.57 11.01 -7.30
CA LEU A 85 -6.65 11.88 -8.05
C LEU A 85 -5.83 11.10 -9.10
N MET A 86 -5.31 9.93 -8.74
CA MET A 86 -4.60 9.09 -9.70
C MET A 86 -5.49 8.61 -10.82
N ARG A 87 -6.72 8.21 -10.53
CA ARG A 87 -7.69 7.74 -11.53
C ARG A 87 -8.09 8.84 -12.49
N ASP A 88 -8.37 10.04 -11.99
CA ASP A 88 -8.67 11.21 -12.81
C ASP A 88 -7.55 11.52 -13.80
N ARG A 89 -6.31 11.32 -13.39
CA ARG A 89 -5.14 11.65 -14.20
C ARG A 89 -4.72 10.54 -15.15
N PHE A 90 -4.78 9.29 -14.73
CA PHE A 90 -4.19 8.16 -15.44
C PHE A 90 -5.22 7.19 -16.02
N GLY A 91 -6.46 7.26 -15.56
CA GLY A 91 -7.57 6.45 -16.09
C GLY A 91 -8.02 5.32 -15.16
N GLU A 92 -9.06 4.62 -15.62
CA GLU A 92 -9.82 3.65 -14.83
C GLU A 92 -9.06 2.37 -14.45
N HIS A 93 -7.92 2.09 -15.07
CA HIS A 93 -7.07 0.96 -14.68
C HIS A 93 -6.41 1.14 -13.31
N ILE A 94 -6.40 2.38 -12.79
CA ILE A 94 -5.98 2.67 -11.42
C ILE A 94 -7.08 2.20 -10.45
N THR A 95 -7.08 0.93 -10.16
CA THR A 95 -8.03 0.34 -9.21
C THR A 95 -7.58 0.55 -7.77
N LEU A 96 -8.54 0.55 -6.84
CA LEU A 96 -8.27 0.75 -5.42
C LEU A 96 -7.32 -0.34 -4.88
N GLY A 97 -6.22 0.09 -4.27
CA GLY A 97 -5.19 -0.80 -3.72
C GLY A 97 -4.15 -1.27 -4.74
N CYS A 98 -4.23 -0.86 -6.01
CA CYS A 98 -3.30 -1.31 -7.05
C CYS A 98 -1.84 -0.89 -6.80
N ALA A 99 -1.57 0.10 -5.96
CA ALA A 99 -0.20 0.49 -5.58
C ALA A 99 0.43 -0.43 -4.52
N GLY A 100 -0.40 -1.27 -3.87
CA GLY A 100 0.08 -2.37 -3.04
C GLY A 100 0.03 -2.14 -1.54
N GLU A 101 -0.69 -1.14 -1.07
CA GLU A 101 -0.85 -0.88 0.36
C GLU A 101 -1.66 -1.99 1.03
N ASN A 102 -1.34 -2.28 2.29
CA ASN A 102 -2.03 -3.31 3.07
C ASN A 102 -3.41 -2.86 3.55
N ILE A 103 -3.55 -1.57 3.86
CA ILE A 103 -4.76 -0.98 4.45
C ILE A 103 -5.13 0.25 3.63
N ILE A 104 -6.35 0.28 3.09
CA ILE A 104 -6.88 1.47 2.42
C ILE A 104 -7.94 2.11 3.31
N VAL A 105 -7.76 3.39 3.56
CA VAL A 105 -8.66 4.22 4.37
C VAL A 105 -9.46 5.14 3.46
N GLU A 106 -10.78 5.18 3.67
CA GLU A 106 -11.68 6.10 3.00
C GLU A 106 -11.49 7.50 3.55
N THR A 107 -11.18 8.45 2.69
CA THR A 107 -10.97 9.85 3.05
C THR A 107 -11.56 10.77 2.00
N GLU A 108 -12.15 11.89 2.44
CA GLU A 108 -12.70 12.90 1.53
C GLU A 108 -11.64 13.87 1.03
N ARG A 109 -10.64 14.15 1.84
CA ARG A 109 -9.53 15.04 1.50
C ARG A 109 -8.22 14.29 1.34
N ARG A 110 -7.28 14.90 0.64
CA ARG A 110 -5.90 14.41 0.58
C ARG A 110 -5.30 14.38 1.99
N ILE A 111 -4.64 13.29 2.33
CA ILE A 111 -3.89 13.12 3.56
C ILE A 111 -2.42 13.44 3.28
N ALA A 112 -1.86 14.38 4.02
CA ALA A 112 -0.45 14.73 3.97
C ALA A 112 0.32 14.05 5.11
N LEU A 113 1.66 14.04 5.04
CA LEU A 113 2.49 13.43 6.08
C LEU A 113 2.26 14.09 7.44
N GLU A 114 2.08 15.41 7.44
CA GLU A 114 1.82 16.22 8.64
C GLU A 114 0.55 15.79 9.39
N ASP A 115 -0.44 15.27 8.69
CA ASP A 115 -1.66 14.72 9.29
C ASP A 115 -1.37 13.44 10.10
N LEU A 116 -0.27 12.75 9.82
CA LEU A 116 0.10 11.45 10.35
C LEU A 116 1.35 11.45 11.25
N GLU A 117 1.96 12.61 11.51
CA GLU A 117 3.21 12.75 12.30
C GLU A 117 3.16 12.09 13.68
N ARG A 118 1.97 12.01 14.28
CA ARG A 118 1.77 11.39 15.61
C ARG A 118 1.46 9.90 15.54
N GLY A 119 1.61 9.30 14.35
CA GLY A 119 1.20 7.92 14.06
C GLY A 119 -0.30 7.78 13.82
N VAL A 120 -0.71 6.56 13.52
CA VAL A 120 -2.09 6.18 13.23
C VAL A 120 -2.56 5.14 14.25
N VAL A 121 -3.69 5.39 14.88
CA VAL A 121 -4.33 4.44 15.80
C VAL A 121 -5.44 3.73 15.04
N LEU A 122 -5.38 2.41 15.00
CA LEU A 122 -6.47 1.58 14.47
C LEU A 122 -7.44 1.27 15.59
N LEU A 123 -8.71 1.56 15.36
CA LEU A 123 -9.79 1.34 16.32
C LEU A 123 -10.76 0.26 15.82
N THR A 124 -11.39 -0.44 16.74
CA THR A 124 -12.59 -1.23 16.46
C THR A 124 -13.79 -0.31 16.18
N PRO A 125 -14.90 -0.83 15.61
CA PRO A 125 -16.10 -0.03 15.38
C PRO A 125 -16.72 0.58 16.64
N ASP A 126 -16.48 -0.02 17.82
CA ASP A 126 -16.90 0.48 19.14
C ASP A 126 -15.86 1.42 19.79
N GLY A 127 -14.78 1.77 19.06
CA GLY A 127 -13.81 2.76 19.47
C GLY A 127 -12.68 2.26 20.37
N GLN A 128 -12.51 0.94 20.52
CA GLN A 128 -11.38 0.40 21.28
C GLN A 128 -10.10 0.41 20.43
N GLU A 129 -8.97 0.78 21.03
CA GLU A 129 -7.67 0.76 20.37
C GLU A 129 -7.24 -0.70 20.12
N LEU A 130 -7.03 -1.03 18.83
CA LEU A 130 -6.47 -2.31 18.40
C LEU A 130 -4.95 -2.27 18.37
N THR A 131 -4.40 -1.24 17.76
CA THR A 131 -2.95 -1.05 17.63
C THR A 131 -2.62 0.37 17.21
N ARG A 132 -1.36 0.74 17.36
CA ARG A 132 -0.80 2.01 16.91
C ARG A 132 0.33 1.74 15.92
N LEU A 133 0.27 2.44 14.77
CA LEU A 133 1.27 2.41 13.74
C LEU A 133 2.09 3.69 13.79
N GLU A 134 3.40 3.57 13.79
CA GLU A 134 4.30 4.69 13.54
C GLU A 134 4.41 4.93 12.03
N VAL A 135 4.35 6.18 11.61
CA VAL A 135 4.53 6.54 10.21
C VAL A 135 5.99 6.92 9.99
N LEU A 136 6.72 6.06 9.31
CA LEU A 136 8.16 6.20 9.11
C LEU A 136 8.50 7.00 7.86
N GLN A 137 7.73 6.81 6.78
CA GLN A 137 7.99 7.46 5.50
C GLN A 137 6.78 7.47 4.58
N ILE A 138 6.82 8.36 3.58
CA ILE A 138 5.95 8.29 2.41
C ILE A 138 6.58 7.32 1.40
N ALA A 139 5.77 6.43 0.86
CA ALA A 139 6.18 5.57 -0.24
C ALA A 139 6.18 6.38 -1.55
N GLU A 140 7.35 6.68 -2.07
CA GLU A 140 7.48 7.31 -3.39
C GLU A 140 7.12 6.31 -4.50
N PRO A 141 6.40 6.75 -5.56
CA PRO A 141 6.09 5.91 -6.71
C PRO A 141 7.38 5.43 -7.37
N CYS A 142 7.48 4.11 -7.53
CA CYS A 142 8.65 3.55 -8.21
C CYS A 142 8.47 3.62 -9.75
N ARG A 143 9.60 3.65 -10.48
CA ARG A 143 9.59 3.70 -11.94
C ARG A 143 8.67 2.65 -12.62
N PRO A 144 8.65 1.37 -12.23
CA PRO A 144 7.72 0.39 -12.81
C PRO A 144 6.25 0.76 -12.59
N PHE A 145 5.87 1.18 -11.39
CA PHE A 145 4.51 1.63 -11.10
C PHE A 145 4.14 2.86 -11.94
N SER A 146 5.04 3.85 -12.00
CA SER A 146 4.81 5.07 -12.79
C SER A 146 4.60 4.77 -14.28
N GLY A 147 5.40 3.89 -14.86
CA GLY A 147 5.25 3.46 -16.25
C GLY A 147 3.93 2.72 -16.49
N TRP A 148 3.54 1.85 -15.57
CA TRP A 148 2.26 1.15 -15.62
C TRP A 148 1.07 2.10 -15.49
N ALA A 149 1.14 3.07 -14.58
CA ALA A 149 0.10 4.08 -14.39
C ALA A 149 -0.10 4.96 -15.61
N LEU A 150 0.99 5.34 -16.29
CA LEU A 150 0.94 6.13 -17.52
C LEU A 150 0.49 5.34 -18.75
N GLY A 151 0.56 4.00 -18.69
CA GLY A 151 0.25 3.15 -19.85
C GLY A 151 1.25 3.25 -21.01
N GLU A 152 2.38 3.94 -20.82
CA GLU A 152 3.38 4.22 -21.84
C GLU A 152 4.79 3.95 -21.35
N VAL A 153 5.70 3.67 -22.28
CA VAL A 153 7.15 3.63 -22.01
C VAL A 153 7.68 5.07 -22.03
N VAL A 154 7.79 5.67 -20.85
CA VAL A 154 8.23 7.05 -20.70
C VAL A 154 9.65 7.10 -20.14
N GLU A 155 10.44 8.12 -20.53
CA GLU A 155 11.77 8.36 -19.99
C GLU A 155 11.76 8.60 -18.46
N SER A 156 12.78 8.11 -17.77
CA SER A 156 12.86 8.10 -16.29
C SER A 156 12.68 9.47 -15.63
N ARG A 157 13.01 10.55 -16.31
CA ARG A 157 12.89 11.92 -15.79
C ARG A 157 11.42 12.35 -15.70
N VAL A 158 10.66 12.07 -16.75
CA VAL A 158 9.22 12.40 -16.83
C VAL A 158 8.43 11.60 -15.80
N LEU A 159 8.81 10.35 -15.55
CA LEU A 159 8.12 9.48 -14.58
C LEU A 159 8.16 10.00 -13.14
N LYS A 160 9.26 10.65 -12.72
CA LYS A 160 9.38 11.21 -11.36
C LYS A 160 8.51 12.45 -11.18
N GLU A 161 8.40 13.28 -12.21
CA GLU A 161 7.62 14.53 -12.17
C GLU A 161 6.11 14.28 -12.28
N THR A 162 5.73 13.14 -12.86
CA THR A 162 4.33 12.87 -13.22
C THR A 162 3.49 12.38 -12.03
N LEU A 163 4.10 11.74 -11.02
CA LEU A 163 3.41 11.17 -9.85
C LEU A 163 3.68 11.94 -8.55
N GLN A 164 4.32 13.10 -8.61
CA GLN A 164 4.41 14.00 -7.46
C GLN A 164 3.06 14.72 -7.30
N PHE A 165 2.35 14.35 -6.25
CA PHE A 165 1.12 15.01 -5.82
C PHE A 165 1.38 15.76 -4.51
#